data_f3eaf81ff260989744e3f1fc5a1016c0
#
_entry.id   f3eaf81ff260989744e3f1fc5a1016c0
#
_cell.length_a   1.000
_cell.length_b   1.000
_cell.length_c   1.000
_cell.angle_alpha   90.00
_cell.angle_beta   90.00
_cell.angle_gamma   90.00
#
_symmetry.space_group_name_H-M   'P 1'
#
loop_
_entity.id
_entity.type
_entity.pdbx_description
1 polymer ?
#
loop_
_entity_poly.entity_id
_entity_poly.type
_entity_poly.pdbx_seq_one_letter_code
_entity_poly.pdbx_strand_id
1 'polypeptide(L)'
;MYHLRLKGDHYQMGVKRGNIFQKAHISFPLQLDNFQLEHGKQSEEILRKFFPEICEEVRGVSDAIGTDYLHFISWMLCMGCCMYNLENNIPVEVRGCTAFAYSSNGRTIYGRNNDLPPYLREGSKSEIYAPKNGNRFNITTSSFINGEEGVNEHGFAVAMTFVMTDLEKIKAGFNSCFIVRYLLEKADNTEQAVSLLMGLPVSSNCNILLADKKAIW
;
A
#
# COMPACT_ATOMS: atom_id res chain seq x y z
N MET A 1 -9.03 0.96 -20.80
CA MET A 1 -8.83 1.17 -19.35
C MET A 1 -7.92 2.38 -19.18
N TYR A 2 -8.31 3.36 -18.38
CA TYR A 2 -7.46 4.53 -18.12
C TYR A 2 -6.54 4.23 -16.93
N HIS A 3 -5.24 4.42 -17.12
CA HIS A 3 -4.26 4.29 -16.06
C HIS A 3 -3.82 5.68 -15.62
N LEU A 4 -3.97 5.98 -14.35
CA LEU A 4 -3.39 7.19 -13.78
C LEU A 4 -1.85 7.08 -13.88
N ARG A 5 -1.23 8.13 -14.40
CA ARG A 5 0.24 8.22 -14.52
C ARG A 5 0.75 9.32 -13.60
N LEU A 6 1.56 8.93 -12.62
CA LEU A 6 2.19 9.80 -11.65
C LEU A 6 3.70 9.81 -11.89
N LYS A 7 4.25 11.01 -12.08
CA LYS A 7 5.68 11.20 -12.38
C LYS A 7 6.17 12.45 -11.65
N GLY A 8 7.37 12.39 -11.10
CA GLY A 8 8.03 13.51 -10.44
C GLY A 8 8.51 13.17 -9.05
N ASP A 9 8.68 14.18 -8.21
CA ASP A 9 8.89 13.95 -6.80
C ASP A 9 7.58 13.50 -6.11
N HIS A 10 7.71 12.90 -4.94
CA HIS A 10 6.59 12.29 -4.25
C HIS A 10 5.54 13.31 -3.84
N TYR A 11 5.95 14.48 -3.34
CA TYR A 11 5.00 15.54 -2.98
C TYR A 11 4.15 15.96 -4.19
N GLN A 12 4.78 16.21 -5.34
CA GLN A 12 4.07 16.59 -6.58
C GLN A 12 3.13 15.49 -7.06
N MET A 13 3.54 14.21 -6.96
CA MET A 13 2.66 13.07 -7.28
C MET A 13 1.46 13.03 -6.34
N GLY A 14 1.67 13.30 -5.05
CA GLY A 14 0.62 13.41 -4.05
C GLY A 14 -0.36 14.53 -4.36
N VAL A 15 0.13 15.73 -4.63
CA VAL A 15 -0.72 16.88 -5.01
C VAL A 15 -1.55 16.57 -6.25
N LYS A 16 -0.95 15.96 -7.27
CA LYS A 16 -1.69 15.56 -8.47
C LYS A 16 -2.82 14.59 -8.16
N ARG A 17 -2.58 13.60 -7.30
CA ARG A 17 -3.59 12.65 -6.85
C ARG A 17 -4.69 13.32 -6.02
N GLY A 18 -4.30 14.13 -5.04
CA GLY A 18 -5.24 14.88 -4.20
C GLY A 18 -6.17 15.77 -5.01
N ASN A 19 -5.66 16.45 -6.02
CA ASN A 19 -6.47 17.24 -6.96
C ASN A 19 -7.50 16.37 -7.73
N ILE A 20 -7.17 15.12 -8.05
CA ILE A 20 -8.11 14.19 -8.67
C ILE A 20 -9.22 13.83 -7.66
N PHE A 21 -8.86 13.52 -6.42
CA PHE A 21 -9.83 13.23 -5.36
C PHE A 21 -10.77 14.39 -5.10
N GLN A 22 -10.23 15.61 -5.03
CA GLN A 22 -11.03 16.81 -4.85
C GLN A 22 -12.04 17.03 -6.01
N LYS A 23 -11.57 16.88 -7.26
CA LYS A 23 -12.44 16.99 -8.45
C LYS A 23 -13.52 15.92 -8.52
N ALA A 24 -13.22 14.74 -8.01
CA ALA A 24 -14.15 13.61 -7.94
C ALA A 24 -15.05 13.65 -6.68
N HIS A 25 -14.93 14.70 -5.87
CA HIS A 25 -15.67 14.86 -4.59
C HIS A 25 -15.53 13.65 -3.67
N ILE A 26 -14.34 13.01 -3.64
CA ILE A 26 -14.07 11.88 -2.76
C ILE A 26 -13.89 12.41 -1.34
N SER A 27 -14.67 11.89 -0.40
CA SER A 27 -14.52 12.12 1.03
C SER A 27 -13.89 10.90 1.70
N PHE A 28 -13.07 11.13 2.72
CA PHE A 28 -12.42 10.10 3.49
C PHE A 28 -12.99 10.03 4.90
N PRO A 29 -13.29 8.84 5.43
CA PRO A 29 -13.78 8.67 6.79
C PRO A 29 -12.63 8.81 7.79
N LEU A 30 -12.25 10.04 8.11
CA LEU A 30 -11.11 10.35 8.98
C LEU A 30 -11.48 10.38 10.49
N GLN A 31 -12.53 9.70 10.88
CA GLN A 31 -12.88 9.53 12.29
C GLN A 31 -12.01 8.39 12.87
N LEU A 32 -11.01 8.77 13.65
CA LEU A 32 -10.07 7.87 14.30
C LEU A 32 -10.21 8.03 15.81
N ASP A 33 -10.14 6.92 16.54
CA ASP A 33 -10.05 6.93 17.99
C ASP A 33 -8.60 7.24 18.46
N ASN A 34 -8.41 7.39 19.76
CA ASN A 34 -7.11 7.72 20.33
C ASN A 34 -6.06 6.62 20.07
N PHE A 35 -6.49 5.34 20.07
CA PHE A 35 -5.59 4.23 19.79
C PHE A 35 -5.09 4.27 18.34
N GLN A 36 -6.01 4.49 17.40
CA GLN A 36 -5.68 4.59 15.97
C GLN A 36 -4.78 5.79 15.66
N LEU A 37 -5.03 6.93 16.29
CA LEU A 37 -4.17 8.12 16.15
C LEU A 37 -2.76 7.88 16.71
N GLU A 38 -2.65 7.27 17.89
CA GLU A 38 -1.35 6.98 18.49
C GLU A 38 -0.58 5.93 17.69
N HIS A 39 -1.25 4.85 17.25
CA HIS A 39 -0.66 3.86 16.36
C HIS A 39 -0.19 4.49 15.04
N GLY A 40 -1.02 5.34 14.45
CA GLY A 40 -0.70 6.05 13.21
C GLY A 40 0.51 6.95 13.36
N LYS A 41 0.60 7.71 14.45
CA LYS A 41 1.74 8.58 14.75
C LYS A 41 3.04 7.79 14.90
N GLN A 42 3.03 6.73 15.71
CA GLN A 42 4.21 5.87 15.90
C GLN A 42 4.62 5.17 14.61
N SER A 43 3.65 4.72 13.81
CA SER A 43 3.92 4.09 12.51
C SER A 43 4.45 5.10 11.48
N GLU A 44 3.98 6.34 11.51
CA GLU A 44 4.49 7.43 10.65
C GLU A 44 5.96 7.75 10.95
N GLU A 45 6.34 7.79 12.22
CA GLU A 45 7.74 7.99 12.61
C GLU A 45 8.66 6.88 12.05
N ILE A 46 8.18 5.62 12.07
CA ILE A 46 8.88 4.48 11.47
C ILE A 46 8.91 4.63 9.95
N LEU A 47 7.77 4.92 9.33
CA LEU A 47 7.66 5.09 7.88
C LEU A 47 8.62 6.19 7.40
N ARG A 48 8.69 7.32 8.09
CA ARG A 48 9.59 8.44 7.80
C ARG A 48 11.07 8.05 7.88
N LYS A 49 11.42 7.14 8.76
CA LYS A 49 12.80 6.64 8.89
C LYS A 49 13.21 5.74 7.72
N PHE A 50 12.32 4.88 7.23
CA PHE A 50 12.63 3.87 6.20
C PHE A 50 12.19 4.28 4.80
N PHE A 51 11.14 5.09 4.68
CA PHE A 51 10.54 5.50 3.42
C PHE A 51 10.01 6.95 3.50
N PRO A 52 10.89 7.94 3.75
CA PRO A 52 10.47 9.33 3.91
C PRO A 52 9.73 9.89 2.70
N GLU A 53 10.04 9.40 1.49
CA GLU A 53 9.43 9.88 0.26
C GLU A 53 7.93 9.62 0.23
N ILE A 54 7.45 8.49 0.77
CA ILE A 54 6.01 8.21 0.80
C ILE A 54 5.27 9.14 1.76
N CYS A 55 5.93 9.57 2.85
CA CYS A 55 5.37 10.56 3.75
C CYS A 55 5.14 11.91 3.03
N GLU A 56 6.05 12.30 2.13
CA GLU A 56 5.88 13.48 1.31
C GLU A 56 4.76 13.31 0.26
N GLU A 57 4.57 12.11 -0.29
CA GLU A 57 3.43 11.86 -1.19
C GLU A 57 2.10 11.98 -0.43
N VAL A 58 2.00 11.38 0.76
CA VAL A 58 0.80 11.50 1.61
C VAL A 58 0.55 12.95 2.00
N ARG A 59 1.61 13.73 2.31
CA ARG A 59 1.50 15.16 2.60
C ARG A 59 0.94 15.92 1.40
N GLY A 60 1.44 15.66 0.20
CA GLY A 60 0.93 16.28 -1.01
C GLY A 60 -0.55 15.98 -1.26
N VAL A 61 -1.01 14.76 -0.95
CA VAL A 61 -2.45 14.42 -1.02
C VAL A 61 -3.24 15.22 0.00
N SER A 62 -2.83 15.20 1.27
CA SER A 62 -3.55 15.86 2.36
C SER A 62 -3.65 17.37 2.16
N ASP A 63 -2.57 18.03 1.71
CA ASP A 63 -2.57 19.45 1.37
C ASP A 63 -3.56 19.77 0.24
N ALA A 64 -3.58 18.94 -0.81
CA ALA A 64 -4.46 19.15 -1.96
C ALA A 64 -5.94 18.93 -1.66
N ILE A 65 -6.28 18.05 -0.73
CA ILE A 65 -7.68 17.83 -0.31
C ILE A 65 -8.09 18.67 0.91
N GLY A 66 -7.16 19.43 1.49
CA GLY A 66 -7.43 20.31 2.63
C GLY A 66 -7.68 19.56 3.94
N THR A 67 -6.98 18.45 4.19
CA THR A 67 -7.12 17.67 5.43
C THR A 67 -5.84 17.66 6.27
N ASP A 68 -5.97 17.34 7.54
CA ASP A 68 -4.81 17.17 8.42
C ASP A 68 -3.96 15.98 8.01
N TYR A 69 -2.66 16.22 7.84
CA TYR A 69 -1.70 15.20 7.42
C TYR A 69 -1.64 14.01 8.37
N LEU A 70 -1.57 14.28 9.69
CA LEU A 70 -1.42 13.20 10.67
C LEU A 70 -2.67 12.32 10.73
N HIS A 71 -3.86 12.92 10.66
CA HIS A 71 -5.10 12.17 10.56
C HIS A 71 -5.16 11.32 9.30
N PHE A 72 -4.79 11.88 8.15
CA PHE A 72 -4.86 11.19 6.87
C PHE A 72 -3.87 10.01 6.80
N ILE A 73 -2.61 10.21 7.20
CA ILE A 73 -1.62 9.12 7.20
C ILE A 73 -1.94 8.05 8.25
N SER A 74 -2.46 8.45 9.43
CA SER A 74 -2.89 7.51 10.46
C SER A 74 -4.03 6.63 9.94
N TRP A 75 -5.01 7.22 9.28
CA TRP A 75 -6.09 6.47 8.63
C TRP A 75 -5.54 5.47 7.61
N MET A 76 -4.60 5.87 6.75
CA MET A 76 -3.99 4.97 5.78
C MET A 76 -3.19 3.84 6.42
N LEU A 77 -2.49 4.11 7.52
CA LEU A 77 -1.72 3.11 8.26
C LEU A 77 -2.62 2.11 8.98
N CYS A 78 -3.75 2.58 9.52
CA CYS A 78 -4.76 1.73 10.14
C CYS A 78 -5.49 0.86 9.13
N MET A 79 -5.70 1.31 7.90
CA MET A 79 -6.40 0.57 6.85
C MET A 79 -5.85 -0.82 6.60
N GLY A 80 -4.55 -0.93 6.47
CA GLY A 80 -3.90 -2.19 6.17
C GLY A 80 -3.78 -3.14 7.38
N CYS A 81 -4.12 -2.68 8.57
CA CYS A 81 -4.11 -3.47 9.80
C CYS A 81 -5.52 -3.96 10.21
N CYS A 82 -6.55 -3.67 9.42
CA CYS A 82 -7.95 -3.97 9.74
C CYS A 82 -8.46 -3.36 11.06
N MET A 83 -7.88 -2.23 11.46
CA MET A 83 -8.31 -1.49 12.65
C MET A 83 -9.56 -0.63 12.44
N TYR A 84 -10.21 -0.78 11.30
CA TYR A 84 -11.38 0.02 10.89
C TYR A 84 -12.64 -0.21 11.71
N ASN A 85 -12.82 -1.39 12.25
CA ASN A 85 -14.12 -1.84 12.76
C ASN A 85 -14.13 -2.09 14.24
N LEU A 86 -13.15 -1.59 15.00
CA LEU A 86 -13.04 -1.87 16.43
C LEU A 86 -14.18 -1.27 17.25
N GLU A 87 -14.76 -0.14 16.82
CA GLU A 87 -15.84 0.51 17.55
C GLU A 87 -17.25 0.23 17.01
N ASN A 88 -17.38 -0.23 15.76
CA ASN A 88 -18.69 -0.25 15.10
C ASN A 88 -19.39 -1.60 15.06
N ASN A 89 -18.85 -2.68 15.64
CA ASN A 89 -19.43 -4.03 15.61
C ASN A 89 -20.00 -4.46 14.25
N ILE A 90 -19.48 -3.88 13.17
CA ILE A 90 -19.86 -4.28 11.81
C ILE A 90 -19.23 -5.64 11.58
N PRO A 91 -20.01 -6.68 11.25
CA PRO A 91 -19.46 -7.99 10.91
C PRO A 91 -18.36 -7.79 9.87
N VAL A 92 -17.14 -8.18 10.19
CA VAL A 92 -16.05 -8.21 9.21
C VAL A 92 -16.48 -9.26 8.18
N GLU A 93 -17.01 -8.81 7.04
CA GLU A 93 -17.19 -9.71 5.92
C GLU A 93 -15.86 -10.42 5.67
N VAL A 94 -15.89 -11.74 5.56
CA VAL A 94 -14.68 -12.53 5.31
C VAL A 94 -14.09 -12.03 4.00
N ARG A 95 -13.02 -11.28 4.12
CA ARG A 95 -12.24 -10.78 2.98
C ARG A 95 -11.12 -11.76 2.74
N GLY A 96 -10.95 -12.15 1.51
CA GLY A 96 -9.90 -13.07 1.10
C GLY A 96 -9.06 -12.51 -0.03
N CYS A 97 -7.95 -13.15 -0.26
CA CYS A 97 -7.10 -12.90 -1.42
C CYS A 97 -6.44 -14.21 -1.79
N THR A 98 -6.23 -14.39 -3.08
CA THR A 98 -5.44 -15.50 -3.60
C THR A 98 -4.35 -14.93 -4.47
N ALA A 99 -3.12 -15.36 -4.28
CA ALA A 99 -2.00 -14.98 -5.12
C ALA A 99 -1.24 -16.23 -5.55
N PHE A 100 -0.72 -16.21 -6.77
CA PHE A 100 0.14 -17.27 -7.29
C PHE A 100 1.25 -16.72 -8.16
N ALA A 101 2.35 -17.46 -8.23
CA ALA A 101 3.38 -17.25 -9.22
C ALA A 101 3.85 -18.59 -9.76
N TYR A 102 4.16 -18.62 -11.04
CA TYR A 102 4.64 -19.81 -11.74
C TYR A 102 5.75 -19.43 -12.70
N SER A 103 6.83 -20.17 -12.68
CA SER A 103 7.96 -19.95 -13.57
C SER A 103 8.22 -21.18 -14.44
N SER A 104 8.32 -20.98 -15.76
CA SER A 104 8.66 -22.01 -16.72
C SER A 104 9.37 -21.42 -17.93
N ASN A 105 10.40 -22.08 -18.42
CA ASN A 105 11.15 -21.66 -19.61
C ASN A 105 11.64 -20.20 -19.59
N GLY A 106 12.10 -19.73 -18.43
CA GLY A 106 12.60 -18.36 -18.24
C GLY A 106 11.53 -17.28 -18.26
N ARG A 107 10.26 -17.66 -18.15
CA ARG A 107 9.12 -16.75 -18.02
C ARG A 107 8.46 -16.96 -16.67
N THR A 108 8.17 -15.87 -15.99
CA THR A 108 7.39 -15.90 -14.75
C THR A 108 6.02 -15.27 -15.00
N ILE A 109 4.98 -15.99 -14.62
CA ILE A 109 3.61 -15.51 -14.59
C ILE A 109 3.22 -15.33 -13.14
N TYR A 110 2.60 -14.22 -12.87
CA TYR A 110 2.16 -13.82 -11.56
C TYR A 110 0.70 -13.33 -11.65
N GLY A 111 -0.10 -13.65 -10.68
CA GLY A 111 -1.48 -13.22 -10.62
C GLY A 111 -2.03 -13.18 -9.20
N ARG A 112 -3.05 -12.33 -9.00
CA ARG A 112 -3.73 -12.17 -7.72
C ARG A 112 -5.21 -11.89 -7.92
N ASN A 113 -6.03 -12.45 -7.04
CA ASN A 113 -7.42 -12.06 -6.82
C ASN A 113 -7.53 -11.17 -5.58
N ASN A 114 -8.37 -10.15 -5.69
CA ASN A 114 -8.76 -9.30 -4.57
C ASN A 114 -10.26 -9.55 -4.31
N ASP A 115 -10.56 -10.38 -3.31
CA ASP A 115 -11.92 -10.79 -2.98
C ASP A 115 -12.56 -9.73 -2.09
N LEU A 116 -12.96 -8.62 -2.72
CA LEU A 116 -13.63 -7.49 -2.09
C LEU A 116 -15.13 -7.51 -2.40
N PRO A 117 -15.96 -6.96 -1.52
CA PRO A 117 -17.37 -6.75 -1.80
C PRO A 117 -17.60 -6.00 -3.12
N PRO A 118 -18.63 -6.35 -3.91
CA PRO A 118 -18.87 -5.79 -5.23
C PRO A 118 -18.94 -4.26 -5.28
N TYR A 119 -19.41 -3.62 -4.21
CA TYR A 119 -19.50 -2.15 -4.11
C TYR A 119 -18.13 -1.46 -4.04
N LEU A 120 -17.05 -2.18 -3.70
CA LEU A 120 -15.68 -1.66 -3.72
C LEU A 120 -14.98 -1.79 -5.07
N ARG A 121 -15.63 -2.44 -6.05
CA ARG A 121 -15.04 -2.68 -7.38
C ARG A 121 -14.60 -1.41 -8.08
N GLU A 122 -15.36 -0.34 -7.96
CA GLU A 122 -15.05 0.95 -8.58
C GLU A 122 -13.81 1.63 -7.95
N GLY A 123 -13.47 1.27 -6.71
CA GLY A 123 -12.26 1.73 -6.03
C GLY A 123 -10.98 1.11 -6.57
N SER A 124 -11.06 -0.08 -7.20
CA SER A 124 -9.88 -0.78 -7.71
C SER A 124 -9.32 -0.12 -8.97
N LYS A 125 -8.04 0.19 -8.94
CA LYS A 125 -7.34 0.95 -10.01
C LYS A 125 -5.99 0.34 -10.29
N SER A 126 -5.56 0.45 -11.54
CA SER A 126 -4.19 0.18 -11.95
C SER A 126 -3.51 1.51 -12.28
N GLU A 127 -2.35 1.76 -11.71
CA GLU A 127 -1.68 3.03 -11.76
C GLU A 127 -0.20 2.87 -12.10
N ILE A 128 0.34 3.83 -12.83
CA ILE A 128 1.74 3.83 -13.26
C ILE A 128 2.46 4.96 -12.54
N TYR A 129 3.49 4.59 -11.80
CA TYR A 129 4.39 5.50 -11.10
C TYR A 129 5.74 5.60 -11.78
N ALA A 130 6.29 6.80 -11.81
CA ALA A 130 7.66 7.10 -12.23
C ALA A 130 8.27 8.12 -11.25
N PRO A 131 8.61 7.70 -10.03
CA PRO A 131 9.23 8.57 -9.04
C PRO A 131 10.62 9.01 -9.49
N LYS A 132 11.04 10.21 -9.06
CA LYS A 132 12.34 10.79 -9.46
C LYS A 132 13.53 9.95 -8.97
N ASN A 133 13.43 9.36 -7.78
CA ASN A 133 14.52 8.64 -7.11
C ASN A 133 14.07 7.23 -6.67
N GLY A 134 13.45 6.47 -7.56
CA GLY A 134 13.00 5.11 -7.30
C GLY A 134 12.63 4.39 -8.58
N ASN A 135 12.37 3.11 -8.49
CA ASN A 135 11.96 2.31 -9.64
C ASN A 135 10.62 2.80 -10.20
N ARG A 136 10.45 2.73 -11.51
CA ARG A 136 9.13 2.86 -12.12
C ARG A 136 8.36 1.57 -11.94
N PHE A 137 7.07 1.68 -11.65
CA PHE A 137 6.24 0.51 -11.42
C PHE A 137 4.79 0.75 -11.84
N ASN A 138 4.10 -0.35 -12.10
CA ASN A 138 2.66 -0.42 -12.13
C ASN A 138 2.18 -1.02 -10.81
N ILE A 139 1.16 -0.44 -10.22
CA ILE A 139 0.55 -0.92 -8.99
C ILE A 139 -0.96 -1.04 -9.18
N THR A 140 -1.54 -2.12 -8.68
CA THR A 140 -2.99 -2.27 -8.56
C THR A 140 -3.38 -2.00 -7.13
N THR A 141 -4.32 -1.11 -6.93
CA THR A 141 -4.71 -0.65 -5.60
C THR A 141 -6.20 -0.43 -5.48
N SER A 142 -6.74 -0.80 -4.35
CA SER A 142 -7.98 -0.30 -3.76
C SER A 142 -7.70 0.61 -2.55
N SER A 143 -6.41 0.86 -2.27
CA SER A 143 -5.88 1.53 -1.07
C SER A 143 -5.20 2.87 -1.38
N PHE A 144 -5.61 3.55 -2.42
CA PHE A 144 -5.20 4.90 -2.85
C PHE A 144 -3.76 5.00 -3.34
N ILE A 145 -2.80 5.41 -2.50
CA ILE A 145 -1.39 5.67 -2.89
C ILE A 145 -0.45 4.51 -2.62
N ASN A 146 -0.87 3.54 -1.85
CA ASN A 146 -0.22 2.25 -1.65
C ASN A 146 -1.02 1.16 -2.38
N GLY A 147 -0.66 -0.09 -2.27
CA GLY A 147 -1.36 -1.09 -3.06
C GLY A 147 -1.20 -2.52 -2.59
N GLU A 148 -1.95 -3.37 -3.22
CA GLU A 148 -1.99 -4.79 -2.88
C GLU A 148 -1.09 -5.64 -3.76
N GLU A 149 -0.75 -5.15 -4.96
CA GLU A 149 0.10 -5.87 -5.91
C GLU A 149 0.72 -4.94 -6.96
N GLY A 150 1.78 -5.40 -7.60
CA GLY A 150 2.35 -4.65 -8.70
C GLY A 150 3.59 -5.30 -9.30
N VAL A 151 4.13 -4.63 -10.32
CA VAL A 151 5.37 -5.00 -11.00
C VAL A 151 6.19 -3.75 -11.31
N ASN A 152 7.50 -3.81 -11.13
CA ASN A 152 8.38 -2.71 -11.48
C ASN A 152 9.13 -2.91 -12.81
N GLU A 153 9.88 -1.91 -13.22
CA GLU A 153 10.61 -1.88 -14.49
C GLU A 153 11.71 -2.95 -14.63
N HIS A 154 12.14 -3.55 -13.53
CA HIS A 154 13.10 -4.66 -13.52
C HIS A 154 12.43 -6.04 -13.68
N GLY A 155 11.09 -6.08 -13.75
CA GLY A 155 10.32 -7.31 -13.80
C GLY A 155 10.17 -8.00 -12.45
N PHE A 156 10.46 -7.29 -11.35
CA PHE A 156 10.14 -7.74 -10.00
C PHE A 156 8.67 -7.47 -9.70
N ALA A 157 7.96 -8.51 -9.26
CA ALA A 157 6.55 -8.47 -8.89
C ALA A 157 6.36 -8.77 -7.40
N VAL A 158 5.42 -8.11 -6.78
CA VAL A 158 5.04 -8.33 -5.38
C VAL A 158 3.52 -8.27 -5.22
N ALA A 159 2.99 -9.17 -4.38
CA ALA A 159 1.61 -9.14 -3.92
C ALA A 159 1.51 -9.41 -2.43
N MET A 160 0.48 -8.87 -1.83
CA MET A 160 0.09 -9.21 -0.48
C MET A 160 -1.21 -10.01 -0.47
N THR A 161 -1.36 -10.89 0.49
CA THR A 161 -2.66 -11.40 0.91
C THR A 161 -2.87 -11.10 2.38
N PHE A 162 -4.10 -10.73 2.70
CA PHE A 162 -4.46 -10.33 4.04
C PHE A 162 -4.46 -11.52 5.00
N VAL A 163 -3.99 -11.28 6.23
CA VAL A 163 -4.07 -12.24 7.35
C VAL A 163 -4.66 -11.52 8.54
N MET A 164 -5.72 -12.10 9.13
CA MET A 164 -6.30 -11.58 10.37
C MET A 164 -5.23 -11.51 11.47
N THR A 165 -5.16 -10.38 12.13
CA THR A 165 -4.22 -10.16 13.23
C THR A 165 -5.00 -9.76 14.47
N ASP A 166 -4.76 -10.45 15.57
CA ASP A 166 -5.34 -10.07 16.85
C ASP A 166 -4.87 -8.66 17.23
N LEU A 167 -5.76 -7.83 17.74
CA LEU A 167 -5.49 -6.42 18.04
C LEU A 167 -4.26 -6.23 18.93
N GLU A 168 -4.11 -7.08 19.95
CA GLU A 168 -2.98 -7.06 20.88
C GLU A 168 -1.63 -7.39 20.25
N LYS A 169 -1.62 -7.96 19.05
CA LYS A 169 -0.42 -8.27 18.26
C LYS A 169 -0.06 -7.19 17.25
N ILE A 170 -0.93 -6.21 17.04
CA ILE A 170 -0.67 -5.08 16.15
C ILE A 170 0.37 -4.17 16.82
N LYS A 171 1.41 -3.81 16.06
CA LYS A 171 2.51 -2.96 16.48
C LYS A 171 2.66 -1.78 15.53
N ALA A 172 3.32 -0.72 15.97
CA ALA A 172 3.70 0.35 15.07
C ALA A 172 4.66 -0.17 13.98
N GLY A 173 4.43 0.22 12.73
CA GLY A 173 5.23 -0.22 11.60
C GLY A 173 4.53 -0.10 10.26
N PHE A 174 5.11 -0.72 9.25
CA PHE A 174 4.54 -0.81 7.92
C PHE A 174 3.35 -1.75 7.89
N ASN A 175 2.22 -1.31 7.37
CA ASN A 175 1.17 -2.24 6.97
C ASN A 175 1.48 -2.89 5.60
N SER A 176 0.77 -3.96 5.26
CA SER A 176 1.02 -4.75 4.06
C SER A 176 0.99 -3.94 2.76
N CYS A 177 0.11 -2.95 2.65
CA CYS A 177 -0.01 -2.11 1.46
C CYS A 177 1.18 -1.14 1.30
N PHE A 178 1.70 -0.60 2.39
CA PHE A 178 2.93 0.19 2.36
C PHE A 178 4.16 -0.68 2.10
N ILE A 179 4.17 -1.94 2.55
CA ILE A 179 5.24 -2.90 2.21
C ILE A 179 5.29 -3.12 0.70
N VAL A 180 4.16 -3.42 0.07
CA VAL A 180 4.09 -3.63 -1.40
C VAL A 180 4.61 -2.40 -2.13
N ARG A 181 4.16 -1.20 -1.74
CA ARG A 181 4.61 0.05 -2.35
C ARG A 181 6.11 0.27 -2.17
N TYR A 182 6.64 0.04 -0.97
CA TYR A 182 8.06 0.17 -0.66
C TYR A 182 8.92 -0.76 -1.51
N LEU A 183 8.56 -2.03 -1.60
CA LEU A 183 9.31 -3.02 -2.35
C LEU A 183 9.31 -2.74 -3.86
N LEU A 184 8.17 -2.33 -4.44
CA LEU A 184 8.11 -1.96 -5.85
C LEU A 184 9.06 -0.82 -6.20
N GLU A 185 9.21 0.13 -5.30
CA GLU A 185 10.03 1.31 -5.53
C GLU A 185 11.51 1.11 -5.21
N LYS A 186 11.86 0.24 -4.25
CA LYS A 186 13.21 0.12 -3.70
C LYS A 186 13.93 -1.18 -4.07
N ALA A 187 13.24 -2.23 -4.48
CA ALA A 187 13.86 -3.51 -4.82
C ALA A 187 13.87 -3.76 -6.33
N ASP A 188 15.00 -4.22 -6.86
CA ASP A 188 15.14 -4.58 -8.27
C ASP A 188 14.79 -6.05 -8.53
N ASN A 189 14.81 -6.89 -7.49
CA ASN A 189 14.61 -8.32 -7.57
C ASN A 189 14.16 -8.91 -6.22
N THR A 190 13.82 -10.20 -6.21
CA THR A 190 13.36 -10.92 -5.02
C THR A 190 14.39 -10.95 -3.90
N GLU A 191 15.68 -11.11 -4.20
CA GLU A 191 16.75 -11.18 -3.19
C GLU A 191 16.87 -9.86 -2.42
N GLN A 192 16.89 -8.74 -3.14
CA GLN A 192 16.88 -7.40 -2.52
C GLN A 192 15.60 -7.18 -1.71
N ALA A 193 14.44 -7.60 -2.23
CA ALA A 193 13.17 -7.46 -1.53
C ALA A 193 13.17 -8.22 -0.20
N VAL A 194 13.65 -9.46 -0.16
CA VAL A 194 13.79 -10.23 1.08
C VAL A 194 14.74 -9.53 2.06
N SER A 195 15.90 -9.05 1.58
CA SER A 195 16.85 -8.32 2.41
C SER A 195 16.22 -7.06 3.05
N LEU A 196 15.44 -6.30 2.28
CA LEU A 196 14.73 -5.12 2.79
C LEU A 196 13.66 -5.50 3.83
N LEU A 197 12.88 -6.57 3.55
CA LEU A 197 11.83 -7.04 4.46
C LEU A 197 12.37 -7.49 5.83
N MET A 198 13.53 -8.13 5.87
CA MET A 198 14.14 -8.60 7.11
C MET A 198 14.47 -7.49 8.11
N GLY A 199 14.68 -6.26 7.63
CA GLY A 199 14.96 -5.10 8.47
C GLY A 199 13.75 -4.20 8.75
N LEU A 200 12.57 -4.54 8.21
CA LEU A 200 11.42 -3.65 8.24
C LEU A 200 10.51 -3.94 9.44
N PRO A 201 10.17 -2.93 10.27
CA PRO A 201 9.13 -3.08 11.29
C PRO A 201 7.76 -3.25 10.62
N VAL A 202 7.13 -4.41 10.82
CA VAL A 202 5.83 -4.76 10.24
C VAL A 202 4.74 -4.64 11.30
N SER A 203 3.63 -3.98 10.96
CA SER A 203 2.56 -3.65 11.92
C SER A 203 1.59 -4.80 12.18
N SER A 204 1.37 -5.67 11.19
CA SER A 204 0.37 -6.75 11.27
C SER A 204 0.78 -7.93 10.41
N ASN A 205 0.17 -9.09 10.66
CA ASN A 205 0.41 -10.27 9.84
C ASN A 205 -0.06 -10.05 8.39
N CYS A 206 0.73 -10.54 7.45
CA CYS A 206 0.38 -10.61 6.04
C CYS A 206 1.22 -11.70 5.36
N ASN A 207 0.72 -12.23 4.25
CA ASN A 207 1.57 -13.00 3.37
C ASN A 207 2.04 -12.07 2.25
N ILE A 208 3.32 -12.19 1.88
CA ILE A 208 3.91 -11.46 0.77
C ILE A 208 4.44 -12.48 -0.24
N LEU A 209 3.92 -12.41 -1.46
CA LEU A 209 4.42 -13.19 -2.59
C LEU A 209 5.37 -12.30 -3.39
N LEU A 210 6.60 -12.75 -3.57
CA LEU A 210 7.63 -12.09 -4.38
C LEU A 210 7.97 -12.94 -5.58
N ALA A 211 8.11 -12.34 -6.74
CA ALA A 211 8.49 -13.07 -7.95
C ALA A 211 9.35 -12.21 -8.89
N ASP A 212 10.34 -12.83 -9.49
CA ASP A 212 11.08 -12.30 -10.62
C ASP A 212 11.41 -13.43 -11.60
N LYS A 213 12.25 -13.17 -12.61
CA LYS A 213 12.67 -14.18 -13.59
C LYS A 213 13.54 -15.31 -13.02
N LYS A 214 14.07 -15.15 -11.81
CA LYS A 214 15.03 -16.08 -11.19
C LYS A 214 14.43 -16.86 -10.02
N ALA A 215 13.53 -16.25 -9.25
CA ALA A 215 13.02 -16.80 -8.01
C ALA A 215 11.56 -16.43 -7.72
N ILE A 216 10.91 -17.27 -6.94
CA ILE A 216 9.59 -17.07 -6.34
C ILE A 216 9.72 -17.36 -4.84
N TRP A 217 9.22 -16.46 -4.02
CA TRP A 217 9.24 -16.52 -2.55
C TRP A 217 7.85 -16.29 -1.97
#